data_6571a161c4a43d5efb10cc9e1473f1a3
#
_entry.id   6571a161c4a43d5efb10cc9e1473f1a3
#
_cell.length_a   1.000
_cell.length_b   1.000
_cell.length_c   1.000
_cell.angle_alpha   90.00
_cell.angle_beta   90.00
_cell.angle_gamma   90.00
#
_symmetry.space_group_name_H-M   'P 1'
#
loop_
_entity.id
_entity.type
_entity.pdbx_description
1 polymer ?
#
loop_
_entity_poly.entity_id
_entity_poly.type
_entity_poly.pdbx_seq_one_letter_code
_entity_poly.pdbx_strand_id
1 'polypeptide(L)'
;MSKIIILRGNSGCGKSTAAKALQKRIGNGTFLISQDYVRREMLGEKTGQHNQTVSLLKNLVMYGYQNCEVSILDGILSTGTYDDLFNLIAELYAGQTFAYYFDIPFEETLRRHNQKSYAHEVGEIQLRKWWREKDLLKNISEKMICKEMNTDDIVEMIYADITR
;
A
#
# COMPACT_ATOMS: atom_id res chain seq x y z
N MET A 1 18.83 10.02 -5.27
CA MET A 1 17.49 10.55 -4.94
C MET A 1 16.67 9.44 -4.31
N SER A 2 16.07 9.69 -3.15
CA SER A 2 15.18 8.72 -2.52
C SER A 2 13.91 8.49 -3.36
N LYS A 3 13.46 7.24 -3.45
CA LYS A 3 12.27 6.83 -4.21
C LYS A 3 11.21 6.29 -3.25
N ILE A 4 9.93 6.50 -3.57
CA ILE A 4 8.82 5.88 -2.85
C ILE A 4 7.94 5.07 -3.80
N ILE A 5 7.63 3.85 -3.38
CA ILE A 5 6.69 2.96 -4.04
C ILE A 5 5.43 2.88 -3.19
N ILE A 6 4.27 3.15 -3.77
CA ILE A 6 2.99 3.11 -3.07
C ILE A 6 2.16 1.97 -3.63
N LEU A 7 1.75 1.03 -2.77
CA LEU A 7 0.88 -0.09 -3.13
C LEU A 7 -0.48 0.08 -2.45
N ARG A 8 -1.49 0.44 -3.23
CA ARG A 8 -2.86 0.74 -2.76
C ARG A 8 -3.88 -0.24 -3.33
N GLY A 9 -5.02 -0.32 -2.69
CA GLY A 9 -6.18 -1.11 -3.08
C GLY A 9 -6.91 -1.70 -1.89
N ASN A 10 -8.01 -2.38 -2.15
CA ASN A 10 -8.87 -2.95 -1.12
C ASN A 10 -8.19 -4.03 -0.28
N SER A 11 -8.82 -4.38 0.85
CA SER A 11 -8.35 -5.46 1.72
C SER A 11 -8.31 -6.79 0.96
N GLY A 12 -7.26 -7.59 1.18
CA GLY A 12 -7.15 -8.93 0.59
C GLY A 12 -6.73 -8.99 -0.88
N CYS A 13 -6.34 -7.88 -1.51
CA CYS A 13 -5.94 -7.85 -2.92
C CYS A 13 -4.48 -8.23 -3.21
N GLY A 14 -3.65 -8.51 -2.17
CA GLY A 14 -2.28 -9.00 -2.34
C GLY A 14 -1.17 -7.95 -2.17
N LYS A 15 -1.48 -6.72 -1.77
CA LYS A 15 -0.51 -5.63 -1.57
C LYS A 15 0.65 -6.00 -0.66
N SER A 16 0.36 -6.49 0.54
CA SER A 16 1.40 -6.79 1.54
C SER A 16 2.28 -7.97 1.13
N THR A 17 1.75 -8.92 0.38
CA THR A 17 2.54 -10.00 -0.23
C THR A 17 3.51 -9.44 -1.26
N ALA A 18 3.01 -8.60 -2.17
CA ALA A 18 3.84 -7.94 -3.17
C ALA A 18 4.88 -6.99 -2.53
N ALA A 19 4.50 -6.23 -1.49
CA ALA A 19 5.39 -5.33 -0.77
C ALA A 19 6.60 -6.06 -0.15
N LYS A 20 6.36 -7.20 0.52
CA LYS A 20 7.43 -8.02 1.12
C LYS A 20 8.32 -8.67 0.06
N ALA A 21 7.73 -9.17 -1.02
CA ALA A 21 8.48 -9.75 -2.13
C ALA A 21 9.34 -8.69 -2.83
N LEU A 22 8.81 -7.49 -3.03
CA LEU A 22 9.52 -6.36 -3.61
C LEU A 22 10.66 -5.89 -2.70
N GLN A 23 10.45 -5.77 -1.39
CA GLN A 23 11.51 -5.46 -0.43
C GLN A 23 12.66 -6.45 -0.53
N LYS A 24 12.35 -7.74 -0.58
CA LYS A 24 13.36 -8.81 -0.77
C LYS A 24 14.09 -8.69 -2.11
N ARG A 25 13.38 -8.34 -3.18
CA ARG A 25 13.94 -8.18 -4.53
C ARG A 25 14.88 -7.00 -4.63
N ILE A 26 14.52 -5.85 -4.02
CA ILE A 26 15.35 -4.64 -4.00
C ILE A 26 16.56 -4.83 -3.09
N GLY A 27 16.36 -5.44 -1.92
CA GLY A 27 17.45 -5.79 -1.00
C GLY A 27 17.57 -4.88 0.22
N ASN A 28 18.75 -4.93 0.84
CA ASN A 28 19.05 -4.23 2.09
C ASN A 28 18.88 -2.71 1.94
N GLY A 29 18.40 -2.07 3.01
CA GLY A 29 18.17 -0.62 3.04
C GLY A 29 16.82 -0.18 2.46
N THR A 30 15.99 -1.13 1.97
CA THR A 30 14.63 -0.84 1.54
C THR A 30 13.70 -0.73 2.75
N PHE A 31 13.07 0.42 2.93
CA PHE A 31 12.21 0.70 4.06
C PHE A 31 10.75 0.34 3.76
N LEU A 32 10.24 -0.68 4.43
CA LEU A 32 8.85 -1.12 4.28
C LEU A 32 7.96 -0.51 5.36
N ILE A 33 6.96 0.26 4.93
CA ILE A 33 5.95 0.93 5.77
C ILE A 33 4.60 0.29 5.48
N SER A 34 4.07 -0.49 6.43
CA SER A 34 2.74 -1.07 6.32
C SER A 34 1.74 -0.27 7.15
N GLN A 35 0.76 0.34 6.49
CA GLN A 35 -0.29 1.13 7.15
C GLN A 35 -1.07 0.30 8.16
N ASP A 36 -1.40 -0.94 7.82
CA ASP A 36 -2.17 -1.82 8.70
C ASP A 36 -1.37 -2.21 9.96
N TYR A 37 -0.08 -2.47 9.81
CA TYR A 37 0.81 -2.75 10.94
C TYR A 37 0.94 -1.53 11.86
N VAL A 38 1.16 -0.34 11.29
CA VAL A 38 1.23 0.92 12.05
C VAL A 38 -0.05 1.13 12.86
N ARG A 39 -1.20 0.98 12.22
CA ARG A 39 -2.49 1.19 12.86
C ARG A 39 -2.79 0.17 13.95
N ARG A 40 -2.63 -1.12 13.65
CA ARG A 40 -3.06 -2.21 14.54
C ARG A 40 -2.03 -2.55 15.60
N GLU A 41 -0.79 -2.75 15.19
CA GLU A 41 0.25 -3.29 16.06
C GLU A 41 1.00 -2.19 16.81
N MET A 42 1.34 -1.08 16.14
CA MET A 42 2.08 0.00 16.78
C MET A 42 1.20 0.92 17.62
N LEU A 43 0.00 1.26 17.13
CA LEU A 43 -0.88 2.25 17.76
C LEU A 43 -2.13 1.65 18.42
N GLY A 44 -2.53 0.43 18.07
CA GLY A 44 -3.78 -0.18 18.56
C GLY A 44 -5.03 0.63 18.17
N GLU A 45 -4.96 1.41 17.09
CA GLU A 45 -6.03 2.30 16.66
C GLU A 45 -7.20 1.50 16.08
N LYS A 46 -8.42 1.80 16.53
CA LYS A 46 -9.63 1.11 16.08
C LYS A 46 -9.97 1.48 14.63
N THR A 47 -10.70 0.59 13.97
CA THR A 47 -11.24 0.86 12.63
C THR A 47 -12.09 2.14 12.64
N GLY A 48 -11.84 3.03 11.68
CA GLY A 48 -12.50 4.34 11.58
C GLY A 48 -11.78 5.48 12.31
N GLN A 49 -10.76 5.17 13.11
CA GLN A 49 -9.87 6.15 13.71
C GLN A 49 -8.52 6.10 12.99
N HIS A 50 -8.06 7.21 12.45
CA HIS A 50 -6.84 7.24 11.62
C HIS A 50 -5.91 8.41 11.92
N ASN A 51 -6.26 9.28 12.88
CA ASN A 51 -5.49 10.51 13.13
C ASN A 51 -4.04 10.24 13.55
N GLN A 52 -3.84 9.32 14.49
CA GLN A 52 -2.50 8.93 14.93
C GLN A 52 -1.77 8.14 13.86
N THR A 53 -2.47 7.26 13.15
CA THR A 53 -1.91 6.50 12.02
C THR A 53 -1.40 7.44 10.94
N VAL A 54 -2.20 8.42 10.51
CA VAL A 54 -1.78 9.41 9.48
C VAL A 54 -0.55 10.18 9.95
N SER A 55 -0.55 10.65 11.21
CA SER A 55 0.58 11.40 11.78
C SER A 55 1.86 10.56 11.82
N LEU A 56 1.78 9.31 12.26
CA LEU A 56 2.95 8.43 12.32
C LEU A 56 3.44 8.05 10.92
N LEU A 57 2.55 7.76 9.97
CA LEU A 57 2.92 7.47 8.59
C LEU A 57 3.65 8.65 7.94
N LYS A 58 3.23 9.89 8.19
CA LYS A 58 3.95 11.09 7.71
C LYS A 58 5.38 11.13 8.24
N ASN A 59 5.59 10.83 9.52
CA ASN A 59 6.94 10.77 10.11
C ASN A 59 7.78 9.64 9.52
N LEU A 60 7.19 8.45 9.31
CA LEU A 60 7.89 7.32 8.68
C LEU A 60 8.28 7.61 7.23
N VAL A 61 7.39 8.26 6.47
CA VAL A 61 7.67 8.69 5.09
C VAL A 61 8.80 9.72 5.05
N MET A 62 8.80 10.70 5.95
CA MET A 62 9.91 11.66 6.06
C MET A 62 11.22 10.98 6.45
N TYR A 63 11.18 10.03 7.40
CA TYR A 63 12.37 9.24 7.76
C TYR A 63 12.91 8.47 6.55
N GLY A 64 12.04 7.80 5.81
CA GLY A 64 12.41 7.07 4.59
C GLY A 64 13.06 7.97 3.54
N TYR A 65 12.50 9.15 3.32
CA TYR A 65 13.05 10.14 2.40
C TYR A 65 14.49 10.57 2.77
N GLN A 66 14.72 10.77 4.06
CA GLN A 66 16.01 11.26 4.57
C GLN A 66 17.08 10.18 4.67
N ASN A 67 16.70 8.92 4.89
CA ASN A 67 17.63 7.87 5.33
C ASN A 67 17.68 6.64 4.42
N CYS A 68 16.75 6.48 3.47
CA CYS A 68 16.64 5.28 2.64
C CYS A 68 16.65 5.61 1.15
N GLU A 69 17.24 4.75 0.33
CA GLU A 69 17.21 4.91 -1.12
C GLU A 69 15.82 4.60 -1.68
N VAL A 70 15.15 3.58 -1.12
CA VAL A 70 13.82 3.16 -1.53
C VAL A 70 12.93 2.95 -0.31
N SER A 71 11.75 3.55 -0.32
CA SER A 71 10.67 3.29 0.64
C SER A 71 9.49 2.62 -0.07
N ILE A 72 8.85 1.66 0.60
CA ILE A 72 7.62 1.01 0.14
C ILE A 72 6.53 1.32 1.16
N LEU A 73 5.45 1.93 0.72
CA LEU A 73 4.25 2.19 1.53
C LEU A 73 3.11 1.33 1.04
N ASP A 74 2.64 0.40 1.86
CA ASP A 74 1.51 -0.46 1.53
C ASP A 74 0.29 -0.19 2.42
N GLY A 75 -0.90 -0.29 1.86
CA GLY A 75 -2.12 -0.18 2.63
C GLY A 75 -3.37 0.10 1.79
N ILE A 76 -4.52 0.12 2.44
CA ILE A 76 -5.77 0.56 1.81
C ILE A 76 -5.65 2.05 1.44
N LEU A 77 -5.17 2.86 2.38
CA LEU A 77 -4.81 4.28 2.18
C LEU A 77 -5.87 5.05 1.38
N SER A 78 -7.10 5.06 1.88
CA SER A 78 -8.24 5.65 1.19
C SER A 78 -8.09 7.17 1.00
N THR A 79 -8.52 7.66 -0.17
CA THR A 79 -8.65 9.09 -0.41
C THR A 79 -9.59 9.75 0.61
N GLY A 80 -9.39 11.02 0.87
CA GLY A 80 -10.07 11.76 1.94
C GLY A 80 -9.41 11.56 3.31
N THR A 81 -9.14 10.33 3.72
CA THR A 81 -8.50 10.05 5.02
C THR A 81 -6.99 10.30 4.98
N TYR A 82 -6.32 9.93 3.89
CA TYR A 82 -4.86 9.98 3.76
C TYR A 82 -4.38 11.08 2.79
N ASP A 83 -5.23 12.03 2.39
CA ASP A 83 -4.88 13.08 1.43
C ASP A 83 -3.67 13.91 1.87
N ASP A 84 -3.58 14.25 3.15
CA ASP A 84 -2.42 14.99 3.70
C ASP A 84 -1.11 14.20 3.59
N LEU A 85 -1.17 12.87 3.74
CA LEU A 85 0.00 12.00 3.54
C LEU A 85 0.42 12.00 2.06
N PHE A 86 -0.53 11.93 1.13
CA PHE A 86 -0.22 11.95 -0.30
C PHE A 86 0.32 13.29 -0.78
N ASN A 87 -0.20 14.40 -0.23
CA ASN A 87 0.34 15.73 -0.50
C ASN A 87 1.80 15.85 -0.05
N LEU A 88 2.11 15.37 1.16
CA LEU A 88 3.48 15.32 1.66
C LEU A 88 4.40 14.45 0.77
N ILE A 89 3.93 13.28 0.34
CA ILE A 89 4.69 12.40 -0.55
C ILE A 89 4.97 13.09 -1.89
N ALA A 90 3.96 13.71 -2.49
CA ALA A 90 4.10 14.41 -3.77
C ALA A 90 5.12 15.55 -3.69
N GLU A 91 5.17 16.25 -2.56
CA GLU A 91 6.15 17.32 -2.30
C GLU A 91 7.57 16.75 -2.10
N LEU A 92 7.74 15.79 -1.19
CA LEU A 92 9.06 15.28 -0.81
C LEU A 92 9.73 14.48 -1.94
N TYR A 93 8.96 13.58 -2.59
CA TYR A 93 9.48 12.65 -3.58
C TYR A 93 9.20 13.11 -5.02
N ALA A 94 9.15 14.41 -5.27
CA ALA A 94 8.79 14.97 -6.57
C ALA A 94 9.48 14.25 -7.74
N GLY A 95 8.72 13.61 -8.63
CA GLY A 95 9.22 12.84 -9.77
C GLY A 95 9.83 11.47 -9.42
N GLN A 96 9.89 11.09 -8.14
CA GLN A 96 10.40 9.79 -7.66
C GLN A 96 9.32 8.98 -6.92
N THR A 97 8.05 9.23 -7.21
CA THR A 97 6.90 8.51 -6.67
C THR A 97 6.37 7.52 -7.70
N PHE A 98 6.31 6.25 -7.32
CA PHE A 98 5.83 5.14 -8.14
C PHE A 98 4.60 4.53 -7.47
N ALA A 99 3.42 4.84 -7.94
CA ALA A 99 2.18 4.41 -7.33
C ALA A 99 1.45 3.35 -8.15
N TYR A 100 0.90 2.35 -7.45
CA TYR A 100 0.21 1.20 -8.04
C TYR A 100 -1.09 0.95 -7.29
N TYR A 101 -2.17 0.78 -8.05
CA TYR A 101 -3.47 0.43 -7.52
C TYR A 101 -3.86 -0.99 -7.91
N PHE A 102 -4.14 -1.83 -6.92
CA PHE A 102 -4.59 -3.21 -7.11
C PHE A 102 -6.09 -3.21 -7.43
N ASP A 103 -6.41 -3.15 -8.72
CA ASP A 103 -7.78 -3.19 -9.26
C ASP A 103 -8.25 -4.65 -9.37
N ILE A 104 -8.46 -5.27 -8.22
CA ILE A 104 -8.87 -6.67 -8.09
C ILE A 104 -10.37 -6.71 -7.83
N PRO A 105 -11.18 -7.45 -8.61
CA PRO A 105 -12.61 -7.58 -8.37
C PRO A 105 -12.94 -8.12 -6.98
N PHE A 106 -14.10 -7.71 -6.42
CA PHE A 106 -14.52 -8.12 -5.07
C PHE A 106 -14.54 -9.64 -4.90
N GLU A 107 -15.09 -10.36 -5.87
CA GLU A 107 -15.20 -11.82 -5.86
C GLU A 107 -13.84 -12.50 -5.77
N GLU A 108 -12.84 -11.99 -6.48
CA GLU A 108 -11.48 -12.52 -6.41
C GLU A 108 -10.82 -12.17 -5.07
N THR A 109 -11.06 -10.99 -4.54
CA THR A 109 -10.60 -10.58 -3.21
C THR A 109 -11.20 -11.49 -2.13
N LEU A 110 -12.50 -11.78 -2.21
CA LEU A 110 -13.18 -12.68 -1.30
C LEU A 110 -12.63 -14.11 -1.39
N ARG A 111 -12.38 -14.61 -2.61
CA ARG A 111 -11.77 -15.93 -2.84
C ARG A 111 -10.40 -16.03 -2.18
N ARG A 112 -9.54 -15.01 -2.35
CA ARG A 112 -8.21 -14.95 -1.73
C ARG A 112 -8.29 -14.84 -0.21
N HIS A 113 -9.25 -14.07 0.30
CA HIS A 113 -9.47 -13.92 1.74
C HIS A 113 -9.85 -15.25 2.39
N ASN A 114 -10.78 -16.01 1.80
CA ASN A 114 -11.24 -17.28 2.33
C ASN A 114 -10.17 -18.38 2.37
N GLN A 115 -9.05 -18.20 1.69
CA GLN A 115 -7.88 -19.11 1.74
C GLN A 115 -6.93 -18.79 2.91
N LYS A 116 -7.15 -17.71 3.65
CA LYS A 116 -6.30 -17.31 4.77
C LYS A 116 -6.78 -17.94 6.08
N SER A 117 -5.81 -18.24 6.98
CA SER A 117 -6.11 -18.86 8.28
C SER A 117 -7.02 -18.04 9.19
N TYR A 118 -7.07 -16.73 8.99
CA TYR A 118 -7.89 -15.78 9.76
C TYR A 118 -9.17 -15.36 9.03
N ALA A 119 -9.59 -16.06 7.99
CA ALA A 119 -10.83 -15.77 7.25
C ALA A 119 -12.08 -15.75 8.15
N HIS A 120 -12.05 -16.48 9.26
CA HIS A 120 -13.16 -16.54 10.22
C HIS A 120 -13.34 -15.26 11.03
N GLU A 121 -12.31 -14.39 11.14
CA GLU A 121 -12.36 -13.16 11.94
C GLU A 121 -13.07 -12.03 11.21
N VAL A 122 -13.04 -12.04 9.87
CA VAL A 122 -13.63 -11.02 9.03
C VAL A 122 -14.47 -11.68 7.94
N GLY A 123 -15.79 -11.60 8.08
CA GLY A 123 -16.72 -12.16 7.11
C GLY A 123 -16.92 -11.30 5.85
N GLU A 124 -17.56 -11.89 4.83
CA GLU A 124 -17.90 -11.22 3.56
C GLU A 124 -18.63 -9.90 3.75
N ILE A 125 -19.60 -9.84 4.69
CA ILE A 125 -20.38 -8.61 4.97
C ILE A 125 -19.47 -7.47 5.38
N GLN A 126 -18.47 -7.74 6.19
CA GLN A 126 -17.51 -6.72 6.65
C GLN A 126 -16.56 -6.27 5.53
N LEU A 127 -16.07 -7.21 4.72
CA LEU A 127 -15.25 -6.91 3.55
C LEU A 127 -16.03 -6.05 2.56
N ARG A 128 -17.31 -6.35 2.32
CA ARG A 128 -18.18 -5.58 1.43
C ARG A 128 -18.44 -4.17 1.94
N LYS A 129 -18.56 -3.97 3.24
CA LYS A 129 -18.68 -2.64 3.86
C LYS A 129 -17.41 -1.79 3.69
N TRP A 130 -16.24 -2.41 3.68
CA TRP A 130 -14.97 -1.71 3.51
C TRP A 130 -14.57 -1.51 2.05
N TRP A 131 -15.25 -2.20 1.14
CA TRP A 131 -14.97 -2.15 -0.28
C TRP A 131 -15.15 -0.75 -0.85
N ARG A 132 -14.14 -0.29 -1.60
CA ARG A 132 -14.19 0.92 -2.41
C ARG A 132 -13.86 0.56 -3.85
N GLU A 133 -14.68 1.02 -4.79
CA GLU A 133 -14.43 0.81 -6.20
C GLU A 133 -13.56 1.94 -6.74
N LYS A 134 -12.39 1.57 -7.32
CA LYS A 134 -11.45 2.49 -7.99
C LYS A 134 -11.19 3.80 -7.25
N ASP A 135 -10.78 3.70 -6.00
CA ASP A 135 -10.43 4.85 -5.17
C ASP A 135 -9.05 5.41 -5.59
N LEU A 136 -8.99 6.08 -6.75
CA LEU A 136 -7.73 6.57 -7.33
C LEU A 136 -7.30 7.92 -6.76
N LEU A 137 -5.97 8.12 -6.70
CA LEU A 137 -5.37 9.38 -6.28
C LEU A 137 -5.57 10.47 -7.34
N LYS A 138 -5.76 11.71 -6.89
CA LYS A 138 -5.94 12.86 -7.82
C LYS A 138 -4.62 13.44 -8.30
N ASN A 139 -3.62 13.50 -7.41
CA ASN A 139 -2.36 14.22 -7.65
C ASN A 139 -1.16 13.32 -7.94
N ILE A 140 -1.34 12.00 -7.87
CA ILE A 140 -0.31 11.00 -8.14
C ILE A 140 -0.90 10.00 -9.14
N SER A 141 -0.23 9.80 -10.27
CA SER A 141 -0.66 8.81 -11.27
C SER A 141 -0.40 7.41 -10.76
N GLU A 142 -1.40 6.53 -10.84
CA GLU A 142 -1.31 5.14 -10.42
C GLU A 142 -1.36 4.19 -11.62
N LYS A 143 -0.44 3.23 -11.66
CA LYS A 143 -0.53 2.10 -12.59
C LYS A 143 -1.46 1.03 -12.01
N MET A 144 -2.33 0.45 -12.86
CA MET A 144 -3.25 -0.60 -12.44
C MET A 144 -2.56 -1.95 -12.40
N ILE A 145 -2.80 -2.69 -11.31
CA ILE A 145 -2.44 -4.09 -11.16
C ILE A 145 -3.74 -4.90 -11.23
N CYS A 146 -3.87 -5.75 -12.23
CA CYS A 146 -5.06 -6.56 -12.45
C CYS A 146 -4.91 -7.98 -11.86
N LYS A 147 -6.04 -8.69 -11.79
CA LYS A 147 -6.12 -10.03 -11.16
C LYS A 147 -5.28 -11.11 -11.86
N GLU A 148 -4.97 -10.91 -13.14
CA GLU A 148 -4.19 -11.84 -13.97
C GLU A 148 -2.70 -11.81 -13.65
N MET A 149 -2.22 -10.74 -13.03
CA MET A 149 -0.81 -10.60 -12.65
C MET A 149 -0.52 -11.38 -11.38
N ASN A 150 0.46 -12.26 -11.43
CA ASN A 150 0.98 -12.93 -10.23
C ASN A 150 1.98 -12.03 -9.48
N THR A 151 2.39 -12.45 -8.29
CA THR A 151 3.30 -11.65 -7.45
C THR A 151 4.64 -11.38 -8.12
N ASP A 152 5.20 -12.35 -8.85
CA ASP A 152 6.51 -12.21 -9.50
C ASP A 152 6.41 -11.21 -10.66
N ASP A 153 5.35 -11.25 -11.46
CA ASP A 153 5.09 -10.28 -12.53
C ASP A 153 4.99 -8.85 -11.97
N ILE A 154 4.26 -8.68 -10.87
CA ILE A 154 4.11 -7.38 -10.18
C ILE A 154 5.47 -6.87 -9.70
N VAL A 155 6.24 -7.71 -9.05
CA VAL A 155 7.55 -7.35 -8.49
C VAL A 155 8.53 -6.94 -9.60
N GLU A 156 8.63 -7.72 -10.67
CA GLU A 156 9.55 -7.42 -11.77
C GLU A 156 9.11 -6.16 -12.55
N MET A 157 7.81 -5.95 -12.74
CA MET A 157 7.30 -4.71 -13.35
C MET A 157 7.68 -3.48 -12.51
N ILE A 158 7.43 -3.52 -11.20
CA ILE A 158 7.76 -2.39 -10.30
C ILE A 158 9.27 -2.18 -10.24
N TYR A 159 10.05 -3.26 -10.13
CA TYR A 159 11.50 -3.18 -10.12
C TYR A 159 12.07 -2.55 -11.40
N ALA A 160 11.54 -2.92 -12.56
CA ALA A 160 11.91 -2.31 -13.83
C ALA A 160 11.56 -0.81 -13.89
N ASP A 161 10.40 -0.41 -13.34
CA ASP A 161 9.98 0.99 -13.33
C ASP A 161 10.90 1.87 -12.48
N ILE A 162 11.35 1.39 -11.32
CA ILE A 162 12.20 2.18 -10.40
C ILE A 162 13.69 2.19 -10.80
N THR A 163 14.11 1.31 -11.70
CA THR A 163 15.51 1.20 -12.15
C THR A 163 15.79 1.87 -13.50
N ARG A 164 14.76 2.39 -14.15
CA ARG A 164 14.87 3.23 -15.35
C ARG A 164 15.25 4.65 -14.95
#